data_abb31b8b46e10ad2bca5147eee14f999
#
_entry.id   abb31b8b46e10ad2bca5147eee14f999
#
_cell.length_a   1.000
_cell.length_b   1.000
_cell.length_c   1.000
_cell.angle_alpha   90.00
_cell.angle_beta   90.00
_cell.angle_gamma   90.00
#
_symmetry.space_group_name_H-M   'P 1'
#
loop_
_entity.id
_entity.type
_entity.pdbx_description
1 polymer ?
#
loop_
_entity_poly.entity_id
_entity_poly.type
_entity_poly.pdbx_seq_one_letter_code
_entity_poly.pdbx_strand_id
1 'polypeptide(L)'
;MTALEGSRDQLRRLAVLIAASGIDMIGFAMVFPLLPLYARDLNATPEEIGVLLAAYSVAQLLMAPIWGRVSDRYGRRPALLIGLSAAAAAYLVFAFADSFWLLLLSRLVQGAGGGTTAVAQAYVADTIQPSDRARALGWLSAASSLGVAIGPVFGSTAAHWGQAGPGLIAAGLCFVNVAFAW
;
A
#
# COMPACT_ATOMS: atom_id res chain seq x y z
N MET A 1 29.87 23.05 -5.70
CA MET A 1 28.43 22.97 -6.00
C MET A 1 27.82 21.56 -5.78
N THR A 2 28.48 20.61 -5.16
CA THR A 2 28.09 19.19 -5.30
C THR A 2 27.65 18.48 -4.01
N ALA A 3 28.08 18.85 -2.84
CA ALA A 3 27.71 18.11 -1.60
C ALA A 3 26.36 18.56 -0.99
N LEU A 4 26.04 19.86 -1.09
CA LEU A 4 24.78 20.40 -0.57
C LEU A 4 23.58 20.08 -1.47
N GLU A 5 23.79 19.97 -2.78
CA GLU A 5 22.75 19.57 -3.75
C GLU A 5 22.40 18.10 -3.59
N GLY A 6 23.40 17.22 -3.43
CA GLY A 6 23.17 15.80 -3.17
C GLY A 6 22.41 15.53 -1.87
N SER A 7 22.69 16.28 -0.81
CA SER A 7 21.98 16.17 0.46
C SER A 7 20.51 16.60 0.36
N ARG A 8 20.20 17.67 -0.38
CA ARG A 8 18.82 18.14 -0.60
C ARG A 8 17.99 17.16 -1.43
N ASP A 9 18.56 16.59 -2.47
CA ASP A 9 17.90 15.60 -3.31
C ASP A 9 17.62 14.31 -2.54
N GLN A 10 18.54 13.91 -1.67
CA GLN A 10 18.37 12.73 -0.82
C GLN A 10 17.26 12.93 0.20
N LEU A 11 17.20 14.10 0.85
CA LEU A 11 16.12 14.45 1.78
C LEU A 11 14.76 14.53 1.08
N ARG A 12 14.71 15.10 -0.12
CA ARG A 12 13.47 15.15 -0.92
C ARG A 12 12.96 13.76 -1.28
N ARG A 13 13.83 12.88 -1.73
CA ARG A 13 13.46 11.49 -2.07
C ARG A 13 12.98 10.72 -0.83
N LEU A 14 13.62 10.90 0.30
CA LEU A 14 13.18 10.31 1.57
C LEU A 14 11.80 10.83 1.98
N ALA A 15 11.56 12.13 1.89
CA ALA A 15 10.26 12.74 2.20
C ALA A 15 9.14 12.20 1.30
N VAL A 16 9.42 12.03 -0.01
CA VAL A 16 8.48 11.42 -0.96
C VAL A 16 8.16 9.98 -0.57
N LEU A 17 9.16 9.17 -0.20
CA LEU A 17 8.93 7.78 0.23
C LEU A 17 8.12 7.69 1.53
N ILE A 18 8.41 8.56 2.49
CA ILE A 18 7.66 8.64 3.76
C ILE A 18 6.19 9.00 3.48
N ALA A 19 5.95 10.03 2.68
CA ALA A 19 4.60 10.44 2.29
C ALA A 19 3.87 9.32 1.51
N ALA A 20 4.55 8.70 0.55
CA ALA A 20 4.00 7.60 -0.25
C ALA A 20 3.60 6.40 0.63
N SER A 21 4.44 6.03 1.60
CA SER A 21 4.12 4.93 2.53
C SER A 21 2.94 5.26 3.44
N GLY A 22 2.83 6.51 3.90
CA GLY A 22 1.67 6.97 4.68
C GLY A 22 0.37 6.91 3.88
N ILE A 23 0.40 7.41 2.65
CA ILE A 23 -0.76 7.40 1.74
C ILE A 23 -1.18 5.95 1.40
N ASP A 24 -0.23 5.06 1.12
CA ASP A 24 -0.51 3.65 0.85
C ASP A 24 -1.19 2.97 2.05
N MET A 25 -0.73 3.26 3.27
CA MET A 25 -1.33 2.74 4.49
C MET A 25 -2.71 3.35 4.81
N ILE A 26 -2.98 4.60 4.43
CA ILE A 26 -4.32 5.16 4.49
C ILE A 26 -5.26 4.33 3.61
N GLY A 27 -4.91 4.10 2.35
CA GLY A 27 -5.70 3.29 1.42
C GLY A 27 -5.97 1.88 1.93
N PHE A 28 -4.94 1.21 2.47
CA PHE A 28 -5.07 -0.10 3.08
C PHE A 28 -6.03 -0.09 4.27
N ALA A 29 -5.79 0.78 5.25
CA ALA A 29 -6.55 0.81 6.50
C ALA A 29 -7.97 1.37 6.32
N MET A 30 -8.23 2.11 5.25
CA MET A 30 -9.56 2.57 4.87
C MET A 30 -10.48 1.42 4.45
N VAL A 31 -9.94 0.45 3.70
CA VAL A 31 -10.70 -0.67 3.15
C VAL A 31 -10.75 -1.86 4.09
N PHE A 32 -9.69 -2.11 4.84
CA PHE A 32 -9.52 -3.32 5.66
C PHE A 32 -10.67 -3.57 6.65
N PRO A 33 -11.13 -2.60 7.47
CA PRO A 33 -12.23 -2.82 8.42
C PRO A 33 -13.60 -2.97 7.75
N LEU A 34 -13.75 -2.52 6.49
CA LEU A 34 -14.99 -2.62 5.74
C LEU A 34 -15.18 -3.97 5.05
N LEU A 35 -14.08 -4.72 4.85
CA LEU A 35 -14.11 -6.03 4.19
C LEU A 35 -15.09 -7.03 4.81
N PRO A 36 -15.12 -7.23 6.15
CA PRO A 36 -16.07 -8.14 6.77
C PRO A 36 -17.52 -7.70 6.58
N LEU A 37 -17.79 -6.38 6.51
CA LEU A 37 -19.13 -5.85 6.29
C LEU A 37 -19.60 -6.17 4.87
N TYR A 38 -18.81 -5.82 3.87
CA TYR A 38 -19.15 -6.07 2.47
C TYR A 38 -19.20 -7.56 2.11
N ALA A 39 -18.35 -8.38 2.73
CA ALA A 39 -18.42 -9.83 2.56
C ALA A 39 -19.74 -10.40 3.13
N ARG A 40 -20.21 -9.90 4.27
CA ARG A 40 -21.53 -10.28 4.83
C ARG A 40 -22.68 -9.88 3.94
N ASP A 41 -22.65 -8.71 3.34
CA ASP A 41 -23.65 -8.25 2.38
C ASP A 41 -23.74 -9.17 1.14
N LEU A 42 -22.65 -9.85 0.83
CA LEU A 42 -22.54 -10.89 -0.21
C LEU A 42 -22.80 -12.31 0.31
N ASN A 43 -23.39 -12.45 1.51
CA ASN A 43 -23.72 -13.72 2.17
C ASN A 43 -22.50 -14.64 2.45
N ALA A 44 -21.30 -14.06 2.64
CA ALA A 44 -20.13 -14.83 2.98
C ALA A 44 -20.20 -15.36 4.42
N THR A 45 -19.77 -16.61 4.59
CA THR A 45 -19.67 -17.27 5.90
C THR A 45 -18.52 -16.68 6.74
N PRO A 46 -18.52 -16.86 8.08
CA PRO A 46 -17.41 -16.41 8.91
C PRO A 46 -16.05 -16.97 8.48
N GLU A 47 -16.02 -18.23 8.00
CA GLU A 47 -14.81 -18.89 7.50
C GLU A 47 -14.31 -18.22 6.22
N GLU A 48 -15.19 -17.89 5.29
CA GLU A 48 -14.87 -17.17 4.06
C GLU A 48 -14.34 -15.78 4.35
N ILE A 49 -14.91 -15.08 5.34
CA ILE A 49 -14.37 -13.78 5.81
C ILE A 49 -12.95 -13.96 6.36
N GLY A 50 -12.69 -15.01 7.12
CA GLY A 50 -11.35 -15.35 7.59
C GLY A 50 -10.37 -15.57 6.45
N VAL A 51 -10.76 -16.33 5.42
CA VAL A 51 -9.97 -16.54 4.20
C VAL A 51 -9.70 -15.21 3.48
N LEU A 52 -10.71 -14.36 3.35
CA LEU A 52 -10.59 -13.06 2.70
C LEU A 52 -9.55 -12.15 3.39
N LEU A 53 -9.56 -12.12 4.72
CA LEU A 53 -8.58 -11.34 5.49
C LEU A 53 -7.17 -11.94 5.41
N ALA A 54 -7.05 -13.26 5.43
CA ALA A 54 -5.77 -13.97 5.33
C ALA A 54 -5.16 -13.88 3.91
N ALA A 55 -5.99 -13.84 2.88
CA ALA A 55 -5.56 -13.89 1.48
C ALA A 55 -4.54 -12.79 1.13
N TYR A 56 -4.74 -11.58 1.63
CA TYR A 56 -3.80 -10.48 1.46
C TYR A 56 -2.41 -10.84 2.04
N SER A 57 -2.36 -11.27 3.30
CA SER A 57 -1.11 -11.57 4.00
C SER A 57 -0.40 -12.77 3.39
N VAL A 58 -1.14 -13.80 2.98
CA VAL A 58 -0.59 -14.98 2.31
C VAL A 58 0.00 -14.61 0.95
N ALA A 59 -0.73 -13.85 0.13
CA ALA A 59 -0.23 -13.37 -1.15
C ALA A 59 1.02 -12.50 -0.98
N GLN A 60 1.02 -11.59 -0.01
CA GLN A 60 2.17 -10.75 0.30
C GLN A 60 3.39 -11.57 0.73
N LEU A 61 3.20 -12.56 1.61
CA LEU A 61 4.27 -13.45 2.07
C LEU A 61 4.91 -14.21 0.91
N LEU A 62 4.11 -14.79 0.03
CA LEU A 62 4.59 -15.54 -1.13
C LEU A 62 5.28 -14.66 -2.16
N MET A 63 4.82 -13.42 -2.34
CA MET A 63 5.37 -12.49 -3.32
C MET A 63 6.56 -11.66 -2.79
N ALA A 64 6.75 -11.56 -1.48
CA ALA A 64 7.84 -10.77 -0.89
C ALA A 64 9.24 -11.12 -1.44
N PRO A 65 9.65 -12.41 -1.54
CA PRO A 65 10.96 -12.76 -2.11
C PRO A 65 11.06 -12.45 -3.61
N ILE A 66 9.93 -12.45 -4.33
CA ILE A 66 9.88 -12.10 -5.76
C ILE A 66 10.11 -10.60 -5.91
N TRP A 67 9.41 -9.79 -5.12
CA TRP A 67 9.57 -8.33 -5.12
C TRP A 67 11.00 -7.90 -4.72
N GLY A 68 11.62 -8.59 -3.76
CA GLY A 68 13.03 -8.38 -3.44
C GLY A 68 13.91 -8.51 -4.69
N ARG A 69 13.82 -9.64 -5.39
CA ARG A 69 14.62 -9.91 -6.61
C ARG A 69 14.30 -8.94 -7.76
N VAL A 70 13.01 -8.63 -7.97
CA VAL A 70 12.59 -7.67 -8.99
C VAL A 70 13.16 -6.29 -8.70
N SER A 71 13.05 -5.85 -7.47
CA SER A 71 13.55 -4.56 -7.00
C SER A 71 15.09 -4.46 -7.07
N ASP A 72 15.82 -5.56 -6.80
CA ASP A 72 17.27 -5.60 -6.91
C ASP A 72 17.75 -5.61 -8.38
N ARG A 73 17.00 -6.29 -9.26
CA ARG A 73 17.37 -6.44 -10.68
C ARG A 73 16.97 -5.24 -11.54
N TYR A 74 15.77 -4.70 -11.35
CA TYR A 74 15.21 -3.65 -12.20
C TYR A 74 15.22 -2.27 -11.54
N GLY A 75 15.61 -2.20 -10.26
CA GLY A 75 15.68 -0.99 -9.47
C GLY A 75 14.45 -0.77 -8.58
N ARG A 76 14.65 0.04 -7.53
CA ARG A 76 13.63 0.31 -6.49
C ARG A 76 12.41 1.06 -7.04
N ARG A 77 12.65 2.05 -7.91
CA ARG A 77 11.58 2.90 -8.46
C ARG A 77 10.59 2.15 -9.35
N PRO A 78 10.99 1.35 -10.36
CA PRO A 78 10.07 0.54 -11.14
C PRO A 78 9.28 -0.44 -10.29
N ALA A 79 9.92 -1.08 -9.29
CA ALA A 79 9.25 -2.01 -8.40
C ALA A 79 8.15 -1.31 -7.58
N LEU A 80 8.41 -0.10 -7.04
CA LEU A 80 7.40 0.72 -6.35
C LEU A 80 6.23 1.08 -7.28
N LEU A 81 6.51 1.53 -8.49
CA LEU A 81 5.46 1.92 -9.45
C LEU A 81 4.56 0.75 -9.82
N ILE A 82 5.12 -0.43 -10.06
CA ILE A 82 4.34 -1.65 -10.37
C ILE A 82 3.49 -2.04 -9.15
N GLY A 83 4.06 -2.04 -7.94
CA GLY A 83 3.33 -2.37 -6.71
C GLY A 83 2.16 -1.43 -6.45
N LEU A 84 2.37 -0.11 -6.56
CA LEU A 84 1.32 0.90 -6.41
C LEU A 84 0.24 0.80 -7.50
N SER A 85 0.63 0.49 -8.74
CA SER A 85 -0.32 0.28 -9.83
C SER A 85 -1.17 -0.97 -9.60
N ALA A 86 -0.57 -2.05 -9.11
CA ALA A 86 -1.29 -3.27 -8.73
C ALA A 86 -2.26 -3.00 -7.57
N ALA A 87 -1.85 -2.21 -6.56
CA ALA A 87 -2.73 -1.79 -5.48
C ALA A 87 -3.90 -0.94 -5.99
N ALA A 88 -3.66 0.02 -6.89
CA ALA A 88 -4.72 0.80 -7.51
C ALA A 88 -5.74 -0.08 -8.25
N ALA A 89 -5.25 -1.03 -9.06
CA ALA A 89 -6.11 -2.00 -9.75
C ALA A 89 -6.91 -2.86 -8.76
N ALA A 90 -6.29 -3.33 -7.68
CA ALA A 90 -6.97 -4.09 -6.64
C ALA A 90 -8.09 -3.30 -5.96
N TYR A 91 -7.87 -2.02 -5.68
CA TYR A 91 -8.90 -1.15 -5.11
C TYR A 91 -10.06 -0.85 -6.09
N LEU A 92 -9.77 -0.76 -7.40
CA LEU A 92 -10.82 -0.68 -8.40
C LEU A 92 -11.65 -1.96 -8.46
N VAL A 93 -11.01 -3.14 -8.44
CA VAL A 93 -11.72 -4.42 -8.36
C VAL A 93 -12.57 -4.48 -7.07
N PHE A 94 -12.04 -4.04 -5.94
CA PHE A 94 -12.78 -3.97 -4.68
C PHE A 94 -14.00 -3.02 -4.78
N ALA A 95 -13.85 -1.86 -5.39
CA ALA A 95 -14.92 -0.85 -5.53
C ALA A 95 -16.15 -1.39 -6.28
N PHE A 96 -15.92 -2.26 -7.25
CA PHE A 96 -16.97 -2.83 -8.11
C PHE A 96 -17.22 -4.33 -7.84
N ALA A 97 -16.76 -4.83 -6.68
CA ALA A 97 -16.95 -6.24 -6.33
C ALA A 97 -18.42 -6.51 -5.98
N ASP A 98 -19.08 -7.31 -6.80
CA ASP A 98 -20.47 -7.78 -6.63
C ASP A 98 -20.53 -9.24 -6.16
N SER A 99 -19.41 -9.87 -5.92
CA SER A 99 -19.28 -11.25 -5.48
C SER A 99 -18.09 -11.45 -4.53
N PHE A 100 -18.20 -12.47 -3.68
CA PHE A 100 -17.11 -12.88 -2.79
C PHE A 100 -15.80 -13.12 -3.56
N TRP A 101 -15.87 -13.74 -4.73
CA TRP A 101 -14.69 -14.05 -5.54
C TRP A 101 -13.96 -12.80 -6.05
N LEU A 102 -14.69 -11.74 -6.39
CA LEU A 102 -14.08 -10.46 -6.76
C LEU A 102 -13.45 -9.77 -5.55
N LEU A 103 -14.07 -9.84 -4.37
CA LEU A 103 -13.43 -9.38 -3.13
C LEU A 103 -12.13 -10.14 -2.86
N LEU A 104 -12.15 -11.47 -2.97
CA LEU A 104 -10.98 -12.33 -2.79
C LEU A 104 -9.88 -12.00 -3.80
N LEU A 105 -10.24 -11.84 -5.08
CA LEU A 105 -9.30 -11.44 -6.13
C LEU A 105 -8.65 -10.10 -5.81
N SER A 106 -9.43 -9.11 -5.36
CA SER A 106 -8.90 -7.81 -4.96
C SER A 106 -7.85 -7.94 -3.86
N ARG A 107 -8.06 -8.83 -2.86
CA ARG A 107 -7.11 -9.06 -1.76
C ARG A 107 -5.86 -9.77 -2.24
N LEU A 108 -6.00 -10.76 -3.11
CA LEU A 108 -4.86 -11.48 -3.69
C LEU A 108 -3.99 -10.55 -4.55
N VAL A 109 -4.61 -9.75 -5.41
CA VAL A 109 -3.89 -8.77 -6.27
C VAL A 109 -3.20 -7.72 -5.40
N GLN A 110 -3.88 -7.17 -4.39
CA GLN A 110 -3.31 -6.19 -3.47
C GLN A 110 -2.13 -6.78 -2.68
N GLY A 111 -2.30 -7.99 -2.14
CA GLY A 111 -1.23 -8.69 -1.42
C GLY A 111 -0.05 -9.00 -2.33
N ALA A 112 -0.32 -9.48 -3.55
CA ALA A 112 0.71 -9.73 -4.54
C ALA A 112 1.48 -8.46 -4.95
N GLY A 113 0.82 -7.30 -5.00
CA GLY A 113 1.44 -5.99 -5.22
C GLY A 113 2.10 -5.40 -3.98
N GLY A 114 1.91 -5.98 -2.80
CA GLY A 114 2.24 -5.42 -1.48
C GLY A 114 3.73 -5.29 -1.13
N GLY A 115 4.63 -5.30 -2.11
CA GLY A 115 6.07 -5.09 -1.91
C GLY A 115 6.50 -3.65 -1.61
N THR A 116 5.60 -2.68 -1.66
CA THR A 116 5.91 -1.24 -1.54
C THR A 116 6.65 -0.88 -0.25
N THR A 117 6.19 -1.38 0.89
CA THR A 117 6.85 -1.14 2.19
C THR A 117 8.25 -1.73 2.25
N ALA A 118 8.42 -2.98 1.80
CA ALA A 118 9.73 -3.64 1.78
C ALA A 118 10.71 -2.93 0.83
N VAL A 119 10.24 -2.51 -0.33
CA VAL A 119 11.03 -1.75 -1.31
C VAL A 119 11.41 -0.38 -0.76
N ALA A 120 10.50 0.32 -0.05
CA ALA A 120 10.79 1.60 0.60
C ALA A 120 11.85 1.44 1.71
N GLN A 121 11.75 0.40 2.53
CA GLN A 121 12.77 0.08 3.56
C GLN A 121 14.12 -0.25 2.94
N ALA A 122 14.13 -1.05 1.88
CA ALA A 122 15.35 -1.37 1.14
C ALA A 122 15.98 -0.11 0.52
N TYR A 123 15.18 0.79 -0.05
CA TYR A 123 15.67 2.07 -0.57
C TYR A 123 16.36 2.90 0.52
N VAL A 124 15.76 2.98 1.72
CA VAL A 124 16.38 3.67 2.87
C VAL A 124 17.72 3.00 3.24
N ALA A 125 17.75 1.67 3.27
CA ALA A 125 18.97 0.93 3.59
C ALA A 125 20.10 1.14 2.57
N ASP A 126 19.74 1.30 1.29
CA ASP A 126 20.71 1.49 0.19
C ASP A 126 21.21 2.94 0.08
N THR A 127 20.37 3.93 0.43
CA THR A 127 20.64 5.35 0.11
C THR A 127 21.02 6.18 1.32
N ILE A 128 20.60 5.80 2.53
CA ILE A 128 20.85 6.57 3.75
C ILE A 128 22.09 6.07 4.47
N GLN A 129 22.90 7.00 4.99
CA GLN A 129 24.10 6.65 5.76
C GLN A 129 23.73 5.80 6.98
N PRO A 130 24.60 4.84 7.39
CA PRO A 130 24.31 3.93 8.50
C PRO A 130 23.90 4.62 9.80
N SER A 131 24.47 5.79 10.10
CA SER A 131 24.16 6.61 11.27
C SER A 131 22.71 7.13 11.30
N ASP A 132 22.11 7.38 10.13
CA ASP A 132 20.78 8.00 9.97
C ASP A 132 19.69 7.01 9.57
N ARG A 133 20.05 5.75 9.25
CA ARG A 133 19.12 4.71 8.80
C ARG A 133 17.99 4.45 9.81
N ALA A 134 18.36 4.30 11.07
CA ALA A 134 17.37 4.06 12.13
C ALA A 134 16.33 5.17 12.22
N ARG A 135 16.77 6.42 12.10
CA ARG A 135 15.91 7.60 12.10
C ARG A 135 15.00 7.63 10.85
N ALA A 136 15.54 7.35 9.67
CA ALA A 136 14.77 7.31 8.43
C ALA A 136 13.72 6.20 8.43
N LEU A 137 14.07 5.00 8.89
CA LEU A 137 13.12 3.88 9.07
C LEU A 137 12.07 4.21 10.13
N GLY A 138 12.45 4.92 11.20
CA GLY A 138 11.52 5.42 12.21
C GLY A 138 10.46 6.36 11.63
N TRP A 139 10.85 7.31 10.79
CA TRP A 139 9.92 8.20 10.09
C TRP A 139 9.00 7.45 9.11
N LEU A 140 9.54 6.45 8.38
CA LEU A 140 8.76 5.62 7.49
C LEU A 140 7.69 4.83 8.26
N SER A 141 8.08 4.22 9.40
CA SER A 141 7.16 3.50 10.27
C SER A 141 6.11 4.42 10.90
N ALA A 142 6.51 5.62 11.33
CA ALA A 142 5.60 6.60 11.90
C ALA A 142 4.54 7.06 10.87
N ALA A 143 4.95 7.33 9.63
CA ALA A 143 4.02 7.70 8.56
C ALA A 143 3.05 6.56 8.23
N SER A 144 3.54 5.33 8.18
CA SER A 144 2.71 4.14 7.97
C SER A 144 1.71 3.94 9.11
N SER A 145 2.14 4.08 10.36
CA SER A 145 1.26 3.98 11.54
C SER A 145 0.20 5.08 11.57
N LEU A 146 0.58 6.32 11.19
CA LEU A 146 -0.36 7.42 11.07
C LEU A 146 -1.40 7.13 9.98
N GLY A 147 -0.98 6.58 8.84
CA GLY A 147 -1.87 6.15 7.77
C GLY A 147 -2.88 5.11 8.25
N VAL A 148 -2.42 4.11 9.01
CA VAL A 148 -3.29 3.08 9.62
C VAL A 148 -4.27 3.68 10.62
N ALA A 149 -3.86 4.67 11.42
CA ALA A 149 -4.73 5.33 12.40
C ALA A 149 -5.81 6.20 11.75
N ILE A 150 -5.47 6.89 10.66
CA ILE A 150 -6.38 7.81 9.95
C ILE A 150 -7.29 7.07 8.97
N GLY A 151 -6.80 5.97 8.37
CA GLY A 151 -7.50 5.20 7.33
C GLY A 151 -8.96 4.88 7.64
N PRO A 152 -9.29 4.29 8.80
CA PRO A 152 -10.66 3.94 9.15
C PRO A 152 -11.62 5.14 9.19
N VAL A 153 -11.14 6.33 9.57
CA VAL A 153 -11.96 7.57 9.57
C VAL A 153 -12.33 7.94 8.13
N PHE A 154 -11.36 7.90 7.22
CA PHE A 154 -11.63 8.13 5.79
C PHE A 154 -12.51 7.02 5.19
N GLY A 155 -12.30 5.76 5.60
CA GLY A 155 -13.11 4.64 5.15
C GLY A 155 -14.56 4.76 5.56
N SER A 156 -14.84 5.12 6.81
CA SER A 156 -16.20 5.29 7.31
C SER A 156 -16.91 6.45 6.63
N THR A 157 -16.23 7.58 6.38
CA THR A 157 -16.80 8.70 5.65
C THR A 157 -17.06 8.38 4.17
N ALA A 158 -16.12 7.66 3.54
CA ALA A 158 -16.26 7.22 2.16
C ALA A 158 -17.40 6.21 1.95
N ALA A 159 -17.68 5.38 2.95
CA ALA A 159 -18.76 4.40 2.93
C ALA A 159 -20.16 5.04 2.80
N HIS A 160 -20.33 6.31 3.15
CA HIS A 160 -21.57 7.05 2.89
C HIS A 160 -21.91 7.17 1.39
N TRP A 161 -20.94 7.02 0.51
CA TRP A 161 -21.11 7.00 -0.95
C TRP A 161 -21.30 5.59 -1.51
N GLY A 162 -21.69 4.63 -0.64
CA GLY A 162 -21.87 3.23 -0.98
C GLY A 162 -20.56 2.43 -0.98
N GLN A 163 -20.67 1.16 -1.36
CA GLN A 163 -19.55 0.21 -1.36
C GLN A 163 -18.37 0.66 -2.24
N ALA A 164 -18.65 1.32 -3.36
CA ALA A 164 -17.63 1.79 -4.28
C ALA A 164 -16.77 2.94 -3.71
N GLY A 165 -17.33 3.76 -2.80
CA GLY A 165 -16.69 4.96 -2.27
C GLY A 165 -15.28 4.73 -1.72
N PRO A 166 -15.10 3.85 -0.72
CA PRO A 166 -13.78 3.56 -0.14
C PRO A 166 -12.78 3.03 -1.18
N GLY A 167 -13.21 2.12 -2.05
CA GLY A 167 -12.36 1.55 -3.08
C GLY A 167 -11.88 2.60 -4.10
N LEU A 168 -12.76 3.48 -4.56
CA LEU A 168 -12.42 4.54 -5.52
C LEU A 168 -11.47 5.57 -4.91
N ILE A 169 -11.68 5.97 -3.65
CA ILE A 169 -10.79 6.89 -2.96
C ILE A 169 -9.41 6.24 -2.75
N ALA A 170 -9.37 4.97 -2.30
CA ALA A 170 -8.12 4.25 -2.15
C ALA A 170 -7.36 4.10 -3.47
N ALA A 171 -8.05 3.79 -4.57
CA ALA A 171 -7.47 3.77 -5.91
C ALA A 171 -6.92 5.14 -6.31
N GLY A 172 -7.67 6.21 -6.07
CA GLY A 172 -7.24 7.59 -6.30
C GLY A 172 -5.97 7.95 -5.53
N LEU A 173 -5.88 7.57 -4.25
CA LEU A 173 -4.67 7.74 -3.44
C LEU A 173 -3.47 6.99 -4.02
N CYS A 174 -3.66 5.76 -4.51
CA CYS A 174 -2.59 5.02 -5.20
C CYS A 174 -2.15 5.71 -6.49
N PHE A 175 -3.06 6.25 -7.29
CA PHE A 175 -2.70 7.01 -8.49
C PHE A 175 -1.91 8.28 -8.15
N VAL A 176 -2.31 9.01 -7.10
CA VAL A 176 -1.52 10.14 -6.58
C VAL A 176 -0.12 9.69 -6.18
N ASN A 177 -0.01 8.56 -5.48
CA ASN A 177 1.27 7.97 -5.10
C ASN A 177 2.14 7.59 -6.31
N VAL A 178 1.55 7.00 -7.35
CA VAL A 178 2.25 6.70 -8.61
C VAL A 178 2.79 8.00 -9.24
N ALA A 179 1.99 9.07 -9.26
CA ALA A 179 2.42 10.36 -9.78
C ALA A 179 3.56 10.99 -8.95
N PHE A 180 3.55 10.83 -7.63
CA PHE A 180 4.65 11.29 -6.76
C PHE A 180 5.92 10.45 -6.90
N ALA A 181 5.79 9.16 -7.17
CA ALA A 181 6.92 8.24 -7.36
C ALA A 181 7.54 8.31 -8.76
N TRP A 182 6.80 8.86 -9.73
CA TRP A 182 7.26 9.10 -11.11
C TRP A 182 8.17 10.34 -11.20
#